data_11833b881d709888e59ff41568a37ffe
#
_entry.id   11833b881d709888e59ff41568a37ffe
#
_cell.length_a   1.000
_cell.length_b   1.000
_cell.length_c   1.000
_cell.angle_alpha   90.00
_cell.angle_beta   90.00
_cell.angle_gamma   90.00
#
_symmetry.space_group_name_H-M   'P 1'
#
loop_
_entity.id
_entity.type
_entity.pdbx_description
1 polymer ?
#
loop_
_entity_poly.entity_id
_entity_poly.type
_entity_poly.pdbx_seq_one_letter_code
_entity_poly.pdbx_strand_id
1 'polypeptide(L)'
;MIVFLIKAVQLILAFAILVFVHELGHYFFARLFRVRVDKFYLFFDWGGAIFRYKPKRSETEFGIGWLPLGGYCKINGMIDESMDTEYLQQEPKPYEFRSRPAWQRLLIMLGGVLFNFLLALVIYSGIVLQWGSMRMPSERISSGMAFSSVAQEAGFQNNDIILTVDGRPVDALASGFMRSVIQARQVEVLRQGRREIVHVPHDMMKRVLKANSGFMSIQVPFVIDSVMPQGTAYACQLKAGDSITAVNGKLMPDASDVIGAIRSHAGDSIALSIVRAGEELTITLPVDTGGLIGVSLRPLDAIYTIDHIRYSLFEAILAGIAQGMGTMRSYVSDMKYVFTKEGAGQIGGFGTLGSLFPASWNWPQFWAMTALLSIMLAVMNILPIPALDGGHILFLLIEIITRRKVGQEVLIRAQLIGMAILILLVLYANGNDLLRAFR
;
A
#
# COMPACT_ATOMS: atom_id res chain seq x y z
N MET A 1 -20.24 10.14 3.28
CA MET A 1 -19.90 10.25 4.71
C MET A 1 -19.51 8.90 5.33
N ILE A 2 -20.31 7.85 5.25
CA ILE A 2 -20.02 6.51 5.85
C ILE A 2 -18.70 5.91 5.31
N VAL A 3 -18.50 5.92 3.99
CA VAL A 3 -17.25 5.39 3.36
C VAL A 3 -16.00 6.11 3.87
N PHE A 4 -16.06 7.44 3.99
CA PHE A 4 -14.96 8.23 4.54
C PHE A 4 -14.67 7.84 6.00
N LEU A 5 -15.72 7.68 6.82
CA LEU A 5 -15.55 7.28 8.22
C LEU A 5 -14.93 5.88 8.34
N ILE A 6 -15.38 4.92 7.53
CA ILE A 6 -14.82 3.54 7.52
C ILE A 6 -13.33 3.58 7.17
N LYS A 7 -12.93 4.32 6.13
CA LYS A 7 -11.53 4.45 5.73
C LYS A 7 -10.68 5.16 6.79
N ALA A 8 -11.21 6.22 7.41
CA ALA A 8 -10.52 6.95 8.48
C ALA A 8 -10.29 6.07 9.71
N VAL A 9 -11.29 5.29 10.13
CA VAL A 9 -11.15 4.35 11.26
C VAL A 9 -10.12 3.28 10.95
N GLN A 10 -10.14 2.70 9.75
CA GLN A 10 -9.14 1.71 9.34
C GLN A 10 -7.72 2.30 9.35
N LEU A 11 -7.54 3.51 8.81
CA LEU A 11 -6.26 4.20 8.79
C LEU A 11 -5.74 4.46 10.21
N ILE A 12 -6.59 5.02 11.09
CA ILE A 12 -6.21 5.31 12.48
C ILE A 12 -5.85 4.01 13.23
N LEU A 13 -6.63 2.95 13.05
CA LEU A 13 -6.34 1.66 13.69
C LEU A 13 -5.03 1.05 13.18
N ALA A 14 -4.78 1.09 11.87
CA ALA A 14 -3.52 0.64 11.31
C ALA A 14 -2.34 1.45 11.88
N PHE A 15 -2.42 2.78 11.88
CA PHE A 15 -1.38 3.63 12.48
C PHE A 15 -1.17 3.36 13.97
N ALA A 16 -2.25 3.15 14.74
CA ALA A 16 -2.14 2.81 16.15
C ALA A 16 -1.31 1.52 16.36
N ILE A 17 -1.58 0.48 15.56
CA ILE A 17 -0.82 -0.78 15.62
C ILE A 17 0.64 -0.55 15.22
N LEU A 18 0.89 0.16 14.11
CA LEU A 18 2.23 0.41 13.57
C LEU A 18 3.10 1.20 14.54
N VAL A 19 2.56 2.29 15.06
CA VAL A 19 3.26 3.17 16.01
C VAL A 19 3.52 2.42 17.32
N PHE A 20 2.51 1.73 17.86
CA PHE A 20 2.69 0.96 19.08
C PHE A 20 3.82 -0.07 18.95
N VAL A 21 3.86 -0.82 17.84
CA VAL A 21 4.89 -1.85 17.63
C VAL A 21 6.26 -1.21 17.37
N HIS A 22 6.32 -0.09 16.67
CA HIS A 22 7.53 0.68 16.46
C HIS A 22 8.17 1.13 17.78
N GLU A 23 7.39 1.83 18.61
CA GLU A 23 7.83 2.29 19.93
C GLU A 23 8.20 1.12 20.85
N LEU A 24 7.46 0.00 20.75
CA LEU A 24 7.77 -1.22 21.48
C LEU A 24 9.16 -1.76 21.14
N GLY A 25 9.60 -1.62 19.89
CA GLY A 25 10.95 -1.99 19.46
C GLY A 25 12.04 -1.18 20.19
N HIS A 26 11.88 0.14 20.25
CA HIS A 26 12.79 1.01 21.02
C HIS A 26 12.77 0.69 22.50
N TYR A 27 11.58 0.54 23.08
CA TYR A 27 11.38 0.19 24.47
C TYR A 27 12.06 -1.14 24.81
N PHE A 28 11.86 -2.16 23.98
CA PHE A 28 12.43 -3.51 24.21
C PHE A 28 13.96 -3.46 24.31
N PHE A 29 14.64 -2.86 23.33
CA PHE A 29 16.10 -2.77 23.36
C PHE A 29 16.61 -1.82 24.42
N ALA A 30 15.94 -0.72 24.71
CA ALA A 30 16.30 0.17 25.82
C ALA A 30 16.29 -0.61 27.15
N ARG A 31 15.23 -1.37 27.42
CA ARG A 31 15.12 -2.18 28.64
C ARG A 31 16.14 -3.32 28.67
N LEU A 32 16.40 -3.98 27.54
CA LEU A 32 17.40 -5.03 27.40
C LEU A 32 18.80 -4.54 27.81
N PHE A 33 19.15 -3.31 27.39
CA PHE A 33 20.42 -2.68 27.73
C PHE A 33 20.38 -1.83 29.00
N ARG A 34 19.33 -1.95 29.82
CA ARG A 34 19.17 -1.24 31.10
C ARG A 34 19.23 0.28 30.95
N VAL A 35 18.72 0.79 29.82
CA VAL A 35 18.47 2.22 29.61
C VAL A 35 17.08 2.54 30.16
N ARG A 36 16.98 3.63 30.87
CA ARG A 36 15.72 4.10 31.46
C ARG A 36 14.83 4.66 30.38
N VAL A 37 13.55 4.28 30.40
CA VAL A 37 12.49 4.86 29.58
C VAL A 37 11.54 5.59 30.53
N ASP A 38 11.38 6.89 30.33
CA ASP A 38 10.55 7.73 31.19
C ASP A 38 9.07 7.65 30.80
N LYS A 39 8.77 7.68 29.47
CA LYS A 39 7.41 7.61 28.94
C LYS A 39 7.34 6.66 27.75
N PHE A 40 6.21 5.96 27.66
CA PHE A 40 5.82 5.15 26.53
C PHE A 40 4.37 5.49 26.19
N TYR A 41 4.17 6.21 25.08
CA TYR A 41 2.87 6.75 24.71
C TYR A 41 2.45 6.33 23.30
N LEU A 42 1.26 5.76 23.22
CA LEU A 42 0.53 5.67 21.96
C LEU A 42 -0.15 7.02 21.72
N PHE A 43 0.13 7.69 20.62
CA PHE A 43 -0.30 9.04 20.28
C PHE A 43 0.33 10.14 21.15
N PHE A 44 0.39 11.34 20.59
CA PHE A 44 0.97 12.47 21.29
C PHE A 44 0.02 13.02 22.37
N ASP A 45 0.56 13.31 23.55
CA ASP A 45 -0.15 13.84 24.73
C ASP A 45 -0.08 15.36 24.84
N TRP A 46 0.02 16.08 23.71
CA TRP A 46 0.13 17.54 23.71
C TRP A 46 -1.04 18.18 24.45
N GLY A 47 -0.74 18.89 25.56
CA GLY A 47 -1.72 19.49 26.46
C GLY A 47 -2.43 18.52 27.40
N GLY A 48 -2.23 17.21 27.29
CA GLY A 48 -2.79 16.18 28.18
C GLY A 48 -2.97 14.83 27.51
N ALA A 49 -3.05 13.77 28.30
CA ALA A 49 -3.28 12.42 27.85
C ALA A 49 -4.72 11.98 28.17
N ILE A 50 -5.31 11.14 27.30
CA ILE A 50 -6.60 10.48 27.54
C ILE A 50 -6.47 9.48 28.70
N PHE A 51 -5.35 8.76 28.72
CA PHE A 51 -5.09 7.75 29.74
C PHE A 51 -3.62 7.80 30.17
N ARG A 52 -3.35 7.63 31.47
CA ARG A 52 -2.00 7.54 32.05
C ARG A 52 -1.98 6.43 33.10
N TYR A 53 -0.94 5.63 33.05
CA TYR A 53 -0.71 4.59 34.03
C TYR A 53 0.78 4.42 34.34
N LYS A 54 1.14 4.58 35.61
CA LYS A 54 2.51 4.35 36.08
C LYS A 54 2.51 3.20 37.10
N PRO A 55 3.02 2.01 36.74
CA PRO A 55 3.13 0.91 37.67
C PRO A 55 4.00 1.27 38.85
N LYS A 56 3.62 0.87 40.07
CA LYS A 56 4.34 1.22 41.32
C LYS A 56 5.82 0.79 41.36
N ARG A 57 6.19 -0.23 40.56
CA ARG A 57 7.57 -0.76 40.45
C ARG A 57 8.26 -0.40 39.12
N SER A 58 7.64 0.41 38.28
CA SER A 58 8.19 0.84 37.00
C SER A 58 8.55 2.32 37.05
N GLU A 59 9.66 2.66 36.42
CA GLU A 59 10.04 4.05 36.20
C GLU A 59 9.31 4.65 34.99
N THR A 60 8.79 3.77 34.08
CA THR A 60 8.11 4.16 32.86
C THR A 60 6.64 4.48 33.13
N GLU A 61 6.21 5.63 32.66
CA GLU A 61 4.80 6.00 32.54
C GLU A 61 4.26 5.56 31.18
N PHE A 62 3.18 4.78 31.17
CA PHE A 62 2.47 4.36 29.97
C PHE A 62 1.23 5.24 29.77
N GLY A 63 0.93 5.60 28.53
CA GLY A 63 -0.22 6.44 28.28
C GLY A 63 -0.75 6.36 26.86
N ILE A 64 -1.94 6.97 26.68
CA ILE A 64 -2.58 7.18 25.39
C ILE A 64 -2.84 8.68 25.27
N GLY A 65 -2.19 9.32 24.28
CA GLY A 65 -2.45 10.70 23.91
C GLY A 65 -3.74 10.83 23.11
N TRP A 66 -4.15 12.04 22.84
CA TRP A 66 -5.37 12.31 22.07
C TRP A 66 -5.11 12.58 20.60
N LEU A 67 -3.87 12.87 20.21
CA LEU A 67 -3.51 13.27 18.84
C LEU A 67 -2.94 12.06 18.05
N PRO A 68 -3.71 11.44 17.14
CA PRO A 68 -3.33 10.20 16.47
C PRO A 68 -2.37 10.42 15.29
N LEU A 69 -1.34 11.26 15.46
CA LEU A 69 -0.33 11.59 14.45
C LEU A 69 1.01 10.86 14.67
N GLY A 70 1.13 10.05 15.70
CA GLY A 70 2.35 9.33 16.06
C GLY A 70 2.29 8.90 17.51
N GLY A 71 3.36 8.30 18.01
CA GLY A 71 3.58 7.99 19.42
C GLY A 71 5.01 8.33 19.81
N TYR A 72 5.42 8.05 21.02
CA TYR A 72 6.81 8.26 21.41
C TYR A 72 7.22 7.37 22.58
N CYS A 73 8.49 7.01 22.55
CA CYS A 73 9.19 6.34 23.63
C CYS A 73 10.28 7.25 24.16
N LYS A 74 10.01 8.00 25.26
CA LYS A 74 11.00 8.93 25.84
C LYS A 74 12.11 8.17 26.55
N ILE A 75 13.23 8.01 25.85
CA ILE A 75 14.43 7.33 26.32
C ILE A 75 15.33 8.36 27.03
N ASN A 76 15.68 8.09 28.29
CA ASN A 76 16.46 9.03 29.08
C ASN A 76 17.87 9.24 28.51
N GLY A 77 18.28 10.48 28.38
CA GLY A 77 19.60 10.85 27.84
C GLY A 77 19.72 10.75 26.32
N MET A 78 18.59 10.74 25.58
CA MET A 78 18.52 10.80 24.13
C MET A 78 17.91 12.14 23.70
N ILE A 79 18.41 12.72 22.62
CA ILE A 79 17.76 13.85 21.95
C ILE A 79 16.68 13.25 21.05
N ASP A 80 15.44 13.43 21.45
CA ASP A 80 14.26 12.98 20.74
C ASP A 80 13.48 14.15 20.10
N GLU A 81 12.29 13.88 19.61
CA GLU A 81 11.40 14.86 18.99
C GLU A 81 10.93 15.96 20.00
N SER A 82 11.01 15.67 21.31
CA SER A 82 10.65 16.66 22.36
C SER A 82 11.68 17.75 22.53
N MET A 83 12.88 17.63 21.91
CA MET A 83 14.00 18.56 21.99
C MET A 83 14.40 18.87 23.46
N ASP A 84 14.18 17.92 24.37
CA ASP A 84 14.58 18.06 25.76
C ASP A 84 16.10 17.96 25.85
N THR A 85 16.74 19.10 26.15
CA THR A 85 18.20 19.24 26.25
C THR A 85 18.70 19.51 27.66
N GLU A 86 17.81 19.57 28.66
CA GLU A 86 18.17 19.91 30.04
C GLU A 86 19.22 18.96 30.64
N TYR A 87 19.13 17.66 30.27
CA TYR A 87 20.08 16.66 30.74
C TYR A 87 21.49 16.83 30.17
N LEU A 88 21.67 17.61 29.09
CA LEU A 88 22.99 17.82 28.48
C LEU A 88 23.95 18.59 29.37
N GLN A 89 23.40 19.39 30.29
CA GLN A 89 24.18 20.17 31.26
C GLN A 89 24.64 19.34 32.47
N GLN A 90 24.18 18.11 32.61
CA GLN A 90 24.50 17.23 33.72
C GLN A 90 25.49 16.13 33.26
N GLU A 91 26.27 15.58 34.21
CA GLU A 91 27.10 14.42 33.94
C GLU A 91 26.25 13.22 33.55
N PRO A 92 26.74 12.42 32.54
CA PRO A 92 26.01 11.25 32.07
C PRO A 92 25.80 10.21 33.18
N LYS A 93 24.54 9.85 33.43
CA LYS A 93 24.20 8.81 34.41
C LYS A 93 24.27 7.41 33.77
N PRO A 94 24.60 6.35 34.55
CA PRO A 94 24.78 4.99 33.98
C PRO A 94 23.55 4.41 33.27
N TYR A 95 22.35 4.88 33.59
CA TYR A 95 21.11 4.41 32.96
C TYR A 95 20.66 5.24 31.75
N GLU A 96 21.46 6.24 31.34
CA GLU A 96 21.15 7.08 30.19
C GLU A 96 21.61 6.45 28.87
N PHE A 97 20.91 6.73 27.77
CA PHE A 97 21.25 6.33 26.43
C PHE A 97 22.70 6.72 26.02
N ARG A 98 23.09 7.97 26.31
CA ARG A 98 24.42 8.50 25.97
C ARG A 98 25.57 7.84 26.72
N SER A 99 25.27 7.11 27.81
CA SER A 99 26.29 6.36 28.59
C SER A 99 26.55 4.96 28.04
N ARG A 100 25.73 4.49 27.07
CA ARG A 100 25.89 3.18 26.47
C ARG A 100 26.88 3.20 25.29
N PRO A 101 27.57 2.07 25.03
CA PRO A 101 28.42 1.95 23.86
C PRO A 101 27.62 2.09 22.57
N ALA A 102 28.26 2.59 21.50
CA ALA A 102 27.58 2.94 20.24
C ALA A 102 26.75 1.80 19.64
N TRP A 103 27.23 0.55 19.73
CA TRP A 103 26.50 -0.61 19.21
C TRP A 103 25.17 -0.89 19.95
N GLN A 104 25.11 -0.65 21.27
CA GLN A 104 23.87 -0.79 22.05
C GLN A 104 22.88 0.30 21.66
N ARG A 105 23.38 1.55 21.53
CA ARG A 105 22.58 2.68 21.06
C ARG A 105 22.04 2.45 19.65
N LEU A 106 22.87 1.88 18.77
CA LEU A 106 22.46 1.50 17.42
C LEU A 106 21.32 0.46 17.43
N LEU A 107 21.40 -0.56 18.26
CA LEU A 107 20.33 -1.56 18.37
C LEU A 107 19.05 -0.99 18.97
N ILE A 108 19.13 -0.02 19.88
CA ILE A 108 17.96 0.68 20.40
C ILE A 108 17.26 1.43 19.26
N MET A 109 18.01 2.16 18.43
CA MET A 109 17.45 2.91 17.29
C MET A 109 16.92 2.00 16.18
N LEU A 110 17.61 0.90 15.90
CA LEU A 110 17.12 -0.11 14.93
C LEU A 110 15.88 -0.85 15.44
N GLY A 111 15.59 -0.80 16.74
CA GLY A 111 14.49 -1.53 17.36
C GLY A 111 13.14 -1.25 16.73
N GLY A 112 12.79 0.00 16.52
CA GLY A 112 11.54 0.41 15.89
C GLY A 112 11.40 -0.11 14.47
N VAL A 113 12.44 0.07 13.66
CA VAL A 113 12.50 -0.42 12.28
C VAL A 113 12.36 -1.94 12.21
N LEU A 114 13.12 -2.65 13.05
CA LEU A 114 13.13 -4.11 13.10
C LEU A 114 11.75 -4.65 13.48
N PHE A 115 11.11 -4.07 14.49
CA PHE A 115 9.80 -4.53 14.97
C PHE A 115 8.71 -4.29 13.94
N ASN A 116 8.72 -3.17 13.22
CA ASN A 116 7.80 -2.95 12.11
C ASN A 116 8.02 -3.92 10.96
N PHE A 117 9.27 -4.20 10.63
CA PHE A 117 9.57 -5.22 9.61
C PHE A 117 9.06 -6.60 10.03
N LEU A 118 9.34 -7.03 11.27
CA LEU A 118 8.85 -8.30 11.80
C LEU A 118 7.32 -8.35 11.85
N LEU A 119 6.67 -7.25 12.24
CA LEU A 119 5.21 -7.14 12.22
C LEU A 119 4.64 -7.41 10.83
N ALA A 120 5.22 -6.81 9.80
CA ALA A 120 4.78 -7.04 8.42
C ALA A 120 4.89 -8.53 8.02
N LEU A 121 6.01 -9.18 8.37
CA LEU A 121 6.20 -10.62 8.09
C LEU A 121 5.15 -11.48 8.82
N VAL A 122 4.87 -11.17 10.09
CA VAL A 122 3.85 -11.85 10.89
C VAL A 122 2.46 -11.66 10.29
N ILE A 123 2.12 -10.43 9.89
CA ILE A 123 0.82 -10.13 9.28
C ILE A 123 0.68 -10.87 7.94
N TYR A 124 1.66 -10.83 7.03
CA TYR A 124 1.59 -11.56 5.76
C TYR A 124 1.46 -13.07 6.00
N SER A 125 2.21 -13.63 6.95
CA SER A 125 2.09 -15.04 7.32
C SER A 125 0.70 -15.38 7.85
N GLY A 126 0.13 -14.52 8.68
CA GLY A 126 -1.23 -14.65 9.20
C GLY A 126 -2.30 -14.58 8.10
N ILE A 127 -2.15 -13.67 7.13
CA ILE A 127 -3.06 -13.55 5.99
C ILE A 127 -3.06 -14.86 5.19
N VAL A 128 -1.88 -15.35 4.83
CA VAL A 128 -1.72 -16.57 4.04
C VAL A 128 -2.25 -17.79 4.78
N LEU A 129 -2.03 -17.86 6.10
CA LEU A 129 -2.53 -18.95 6.94
C LEU A 129 -4.07 -18.97 7.01
N GLN A 130 -4.67 -17.80 7.24
CA GLN A 130 -6.12 -17.69 7.49
C GLN A 130 -6.95 -17.75 6.21
N TRP A 131 -6.50 -17.07 5.16
CA TRP A 131 -7.27 -16.93 3.92
C TRP A 131 -6.66 -17.65 2.72
N GLY A 132 -5.44 -18.18 2.85
CA GLY A 132 -4.72 -18.76 1.74
C GLY A 132 -4.18 -17.72 0.76
N SER A 133 -3.84 -18.16 -0.43
CA SER A 133 -3.55 -17.30 -1.56
C SER A 133 -4.32 -17.74 -2.81
N MET A 134 -4.59 -16.78 -3.67
CA MET A 134 -5.16 -17.03 -5.00
C MET A 134 -4.06 -16.93 -6.04
N ARG A 135 -4.06 -17.85 -6.98
CA ARG A 135 -3.12 -17.88 -8.10
C ARG A 135 -3.86 -18.04 -9.40
N MET A 136 -3.52 -17.20 -10.37
CA MET A 136 -4.05 -17.28 -11.72
C MET A 136 -2.91 -17.08 -12.71
N PRO A 137 -2.34 -18.17 -13.28
CA PRO A 137 -1.40 -18.02 -14.37
C PRO A 137 -1.97 -17.11 -15.46
N SER A 138 -1.18 -16.12 -15.91
CA SER A 138 -1.68 -15.08 -16.83
C SER A 138 -2.17 -15.67 -18.17
N GLU A 139 -1.69 -16.83 -18.58
CA GLU A 139 -2.15 -17.58 -19.76
C GLU A 139 -3.62 -18.04 -19.67
N ARG A 140 -4.21 -18.09 -18.45
CA ARG A 140 -5.63 -18.47 -18.26
C ARG A 140 -6.60 -17.30 -18.51
N ILE A 141 -6.09 -16.09 -18.73
CA ILE A 141 -6.91 -14.91 -19.01
C ILE A 141 -7.28 -14.91 -20.49
N SER A 142 -8.30 -15.69 -20.85
CA SER A 142 -8.73 -15.88 -22.25
C SER A 142 -9.14 -14.59 -22.96
N SER A 143 -9.61 -13.56 -22.23
CA SER A 143 -9.93 -12.23 -22.79
C SER A 143 -8.70 -11.35 -23.00
N GLY A 144 -7.53 -11.77 -22.49
CA GLY A 144 -6.30 -10.96 -22.53
C GLY A 144 -6.32 -9.75 -21.61
N MET A 145 -5.44 -8.82 -21.89
CA MET A 145 -5.26 -7.57 -21.12
C MET A 145 -5.77 -6.38 -21.90
N ALA A 146 -6.29 -5.39 -21.19
CA ALA A 146 -6.48 -4.04 -21.70
C ALA A 146 -5.23 -3.21 -21.38
N PHE A 147 -4.70 -2.53 -22.38
CA PHE A 147 -3.49 -1.72 -22.25
C PHE A 147 -3.79 -0.24 -22.47
N SER A 148 -3.17 0.62 -21.65
CA SER A 148 -3.23 2.07 -21.83
C SER A 148 -2.49 2.50 -23.10
N SER A 149 -2.73 3.73 -23.56
CA SER A 149 -2.03 4.31 -24.72
C SER A 149 -0.51 4.23 -24.57
N VAL A 150 0.02 4.47 -23.36
CA VAL A 150 1.46 4.39 -23.07
C VAL A 150 2.01 2.97 -23.25
N ALA A 151 1.23 1.96 -22.90
CA ALA A 151 1.62 0.56 -23.11
C ALA A 151 1.52 0.18 -24.60
N GLN A 152 0.50 0.69 -25.29
CA GLN A 152 0.33 0.47 -26.74
C GLN A 152 1.45 1.10 -27.57
N GLU A 153 1.95 2.27 -27.18
CA GLU A 153 3.14 2.88 -27.78
C GLU A 153 4.40 2.02 -27.65
N ALA A 154 4.46 1.17 -26.62
CA ALA A 154 5.54 0.21 -26.42
C ALA A 154 5.36 -1.10 -27.21
N GLY A 155 4.25 -1.25 -27.96
CA GLY A 155 3.98 -2.41 -28.80
C GLY A 155 3.00 -3.42 -28.20
N PHE A 156 2.45 -3.19 -27.03
CA PHE A 156 1.34 -4.01 -26.50
C PHE A 156 0.04 -3.70 -27.23
N GLN A 157 -0.83 -4.68 -27.33
CA GLN A 157 -2.17 -4.49 -27.93
C GLN A 157 -3.23 -5.03 -26.97
N ASN A 158 -4.42 -4.43 -27.00
CA ASN A 158 -5.56 -4.97 -26.25
C ASN A 158 -5.82 -6.41 -26.71
N ASN A 159 -6.22 -7.24 -25.77
CA ASN A 159 -6.43 -8.70 -25.91
C ASN A 159 -5.12 -9.51 -25.98
N ASP A 160 -3.94 -8.93 -25.88
CA ASP A 160 -2.73 -9.73 -25.68
C ASP A 160 -2.83 -10.52 -24.36
N ILE A 161 -2.52 -11.81 -24.42
CA ILE A 161 -2.40 -12.67 -23.23
C ILE A 161 -0.91 -12.74 -22.89
N ILE A 162 -0.53 -12.29 -21.72
CA ILE A 162 0.88 -12.33 -21.26
C ILE A 162 1.22 -13.79 -20.92
N LEU A 163 2.23 -14.35 -21.57
CA LEU A 163 2.70 -15.71 -21.33
C LEU A 163 3.88 -15.71 -20.35
N THR A 164 4.92 -14.94 -20.67
CA THR A 164 6.11 -14.83 -19.82
C THR A 164 6.62 -13.40 -19.72
N VAL A 165 7.30 -13.09 -18.61
CA VAL A 165 8.03 -11.86 -18.39
C VAL A 165 9.50 -12.21 -18.17
N ASP A 166 10.39 -11.72 -19.03
CA ASP A 166 11.82 -12.09 -19.06
C ASP A 166 12.03 -13.61 -19.02
N GLY A 167 11.21 -14.38 -19.78
CA GLY A 167 11.25 -15.83 -19.90
C GLY A 167 10.69 -16.60 -18.69
N ARG A 168 10.04 -15.94 -17.74
CA ARG A 168 9.42 -16.59 -16.56
C ARG A 168 7.90 -16.50 -16.63
N PRO A 169 7.19 -17.60 -16.39
CA PRO A 169 5.74 -17.56 -16.22
C PRO A 169 5.33 -16.63 -15.10
N VAL A 170 4.22 -15.95 -15.26
CA VAL A 170 3.73 -14.96 -14.31
C VAL A 170 2.32 -15.27 -13.81
N ASP A 171 2.06 -14.81 -12.60
CA ASP A 171 0.75 -14.91 -11.95
C ASP A 171 0.07 -13.54 -12.01
N ALA A 172 -1.09 -13.49 -12.65
CA ALA A 172 -1.83 -12.26 -12.87
C ALA A 172 -2.42 -11.66 -11.58
N LEU A 173 -2.58 -12.46 -10.52
CA LEU A 173 -3.04 -12.00 -9.21
C LEU A 173 -1.89 -11.64 -8.26
N ALA A 174 -0.64 -11.86 -8.67
CA ALA A 174 0.51 -11.47 -7.86
C ALA A 174 0.58 -9.93 -7.71
N SER A 175 0.81 -9.45 -6.49
CA SER A 175 0.90 -8.02 -6.18
C SER A 175 1.95 -7.23 -6.98
N GLY A 176 2.91 -7.92 -7.57
CA GLY A 176 3.96 -7.32 -8.42
C GLY A 176 3.77 -7.54 -9.92
N PHE A 177 2.66 -8.12 -10.38
CA PHE A 177 2.49 -8.51 -11.78
C PHE A 177 2.65 -7.33 -12.76
N MET A 178 1.83 -6.29 -12.61
CA MET A 178 1.91 -5.09 -13.47
C MET A 178 3.32 -4.49 -13.45
N ARG A 179 3.93 -4.39 -12.28
CA ARG A 179 5.29 -3.87 -12.13
C ARG A 179 6.31 -4.73 -12.88
N SER A 180 6.21 -6.07 -12.79
CA SER A 180 7.12 -6.99 -13.46
C SER A 180 7.08 -6.77 -14.97
N VAL A 181 5.89 -6.53 -15.54
CA VAL A 181 5.71 -6.22 -16.95
C VAL A 181 6.33 -4.86 -17.33
N ILE A 182 6.07 -3.81 -16.55
CA ILE A 182 6.60 -2.45 -16.80
C ILE A 182 8.13 -2.41 -16.74
N GLN A 183 8.75 -3.21 -15.88
CA GLN A 183 10.20 -3.23 -15.65
C GLN A 183 10.93 -4.34 -16.42
N ALA A 184 10.20 -5.15 -17.19
CA ALA A 184 10.78 -6.20 -18.02
C ALA A 184 11.71 -5.64 -19.11
N ARG A 185 12.56 -6.50 -19.63
CA ARG A 185 13.27 -6.26 -20.91
C ARG A 185 12.43 -6.74 -22.09
N GLN A 186 11.76 -7.87 -21.92
CA GLN A 186 10.92 -8.47 -22.92
C GLN A 186 9.73 -9.21 -22.28
N VAL A 187 8.60 -9.15 -22.95
CA VAL A 187 7.37 -9.82 -22.54
C VAL A 187 6.89 -10.66 -23.72
N GLU A 188 6.72 -11.97 -23.49
CA GLU A 188 6.13 -12.85 -24.47
C GLU A 188 4.61 -12.79 -24.32
N VAL A 189 3.91 -12.51 -25.42
CA VAL A 189 2.46 -12.41 -25.46
C VAL A 189 1.89 -13.38 -26.51
N LEU A 190 0.67 -13.83 -26.26
CA LEU A 190 -0.13 -14.53 -27.28
C LEU A 190 -1.10 -13.51 -27.89
N ARG A 191 -0.87 -13.15 -29.15
CA ARG A 191 -1.64 -12.20 -29.93
C ARG A 191 -2.32 -12.93 -31.08
N GLN A 192 -3.63 -12.97 -31.09
CA GLN A 192 -4.42 -13.64 -32.16
C GLN A 192 -3.93 -15.08 -32.44
N GLY A 193 -3.58 -15.82 -31.39
CA GLY A 193 -3.07 -17.21 -31.49
C GLY A 193 -1.59 -17.33 -31.86
N ARG A 194 -0.85 -16.24 -32.08
CA ARG A 194 0.59 -16.24 -32.37
C ARG A 194 1.39 -15.72 -31.18
N ARG A 195 2.53 -16.34 -30.93
CA ARG A 195 3.47 -15.86 -29.89
C ARG A 195 4.31 -14.72 -30.46
N GLU A 196 4.32 -13.61 -29.77
CA GLU A 196 5.09 -12.42 -30.10
C GLU A 196 5.89 -11.96 -28.90
N ILE A 197 7.03 -11.29 -29.15
CA ILE A 197 7.86 -10.72 -28.10
C ILE A 197 7.75 -9.21 -28.18
N VAL A 198 7.31 -8.60 -27.10
CA VAL A 198 7.27 -7.14 -26.94
C VAL A 198 8.49 -6.71 -26.13
N HIS A 199 9.32 -5.83 -26.69
CA HIS A 199 10.47 -5.24 -26.00
C HIS A 199 10.03 -4.00 -25.23
N VAL A 200 10.20 -4.02 -23.90
CA VAL A 200 9.78 -2.93 -23.04
C VAL A 200 10.88 -1.88 -22.92
N PRO A 201 10.63 -0.61 -23.24
CA PRO A 201 11.60 0.47 -23.08
C PRO A 201 12.06 0.62 -21.63
N HIS A 202 13.36 0.86 -21.41
CA HIS A 202 13.94 1.03 -20.07
C HIS A 202 13.33 2.18 -19.25
N ASP A 203 12.78 3.19 -19.93
CA ASP A 203 12.14 4.35 -19.33
C ASP A 203 10.62 4.20 -19.13
N MET A 204 10.08 2.98 -19.37
CA MET A 204 8.63 2.73 -19.35
C MET A 204 7.98 3.20 -18.05
N MET A 205 8.59 2.90 -16.89
CA MET A 205 8.05 3.35 -15.60
C MET A 205 7.92 4.89 -15.54
N LYS A 206 8.90 5.64 -16.07
CA LYS A 206 8.81 7.11 -16.12
C LYS A 206 7.70 7.59 -17.03
N ARG A 207 7.50 6.91 -18.18
CA ARG A 207 6.39 7.23 -19.11
C ARG A 207 5.04 7.01 -18.44
N VAL A 208 4.86 5.89 -17.75
CA VAL A 208 3.63 5.58 -16.98
C VAL A 208 3.37 6.64 -15.90
N LEU A 209 4.38 6.99 -15.11
CA LEU A 209 4.27 8.03 -14.07
C LEU A 209 3.92 9.39 -14.67
N LYS A 210 4.51 9.75 -15.81
CA LYS A 210 4.24 11.02 -16.53
C LYS A 210 2.81 11.07 -17.06
N ALA A 211 2.32 9.97 -17.63
CA ALA A 211 0.97 9.89 -18.19
C ALA A 211 -0.11 9.90 -17.10
N ASN A 212 0.24 9.62 -15.85
CA ASN A 212 -0.69 9.50 -14.73
C ASN A 212 -1.89 8.58 -15.04
N SER A 213 -1.65 7.55 -15.83
CA SER A 213 -2.64 6.55 -16.24
C SER A 213 -2.19 5.16 -15.82
N GLY A 214 -3.13 4.24 -15.69
CA GLY A 214 -2.80 2.83 -15.52
C GLY A 214 -1.95 2.33 -16.70
N PHE A 215 -1.25 1.21 -16.51
CA PHE A 215 -0.49 0.59 -17.61
C PHE A 215 -1.29 -0.51 -18.31
N MET A 216 -1.87 -1.40 -17.51
CA MET A 216 -2.70 -2.51 -17.98
C MET A 216 -3.72 -2.93 -16.93
N SER A 217 -4.78 -3.59 -17.36
CA SER A 217 -5.78 -4.26 -16.53
C SER A 217 -6.16 -5.60 -17.13
N ILE A 218 -6.61 -6.54 -16.29
CA ILE A 218 -7.22 -7.78 -16.79
C ILE A 218 -8.54 -7.40 -17.44
N GLN A 219 -8.76 -7.80 -18.69
CA GLN A 219 -10.06 -7.66 -19.32
C GLN A 219 -11.04 -8.66 -18.71
N VAL A 220 -12.10 -8.15 -18.11
CA VAL A 220 -13.17 -8.96 -17.53
C VAL A 220 -14.42 -8.75 -18.36
N PRO A 221 -14.95 -9.78 -19.05
CA PRO A 221 -16.18 -9.61 -19.80
C PRO A 221 -17.35 -9.31 -18.85
N PHE A 222 -18.29 -8.46 -19.30
CA PHE A 222 -19.49 -8.15 -18.54
C PHE A 222 -20.49 -9.29 -18.63
N VAL A 223 -20.41 -10.27 -17.76
CA VAL A 223 -21.34 -11.39 -17.68
C VAL A 223 -22.28 -11.20 -16.49
N ILE A 224 -23.58 -11.28 -16.75
CA ILE A 224 -24.62 -11.15 -15.73
C ILE A 224 -24.64 -12.42 -14.87
N ASP A 225 -24.50 -12.26 -13.55
CA ASP A 225 -24.65 -13.34 -12.58
C ASP A 225 -26.11 -13.49 -12.15
N SER A 226 -26.75 -12.36 -11.79
CA SER A 226 -28.16 -12.34 -11.41
C SER A 226 -28.82 -11.02 -11.80
N VAL A 227 -30.15 -11.06 -11.97
CA VAL A 227 -30.97 -9.91 -12.33
C VAL A 227 -31.93 -9.62 -11.17
N MET A 228 -31.92 -8.39 -10.68
CA MET A 228 -32.76 -7.94 -9.57
C MET A 228 -34.22 -7.78 -10.05
N PRO A 229 -35.23 -8.37 -9.36
CA PRO A 229 -36.63 -8.31 -9.78
C PRO A 229 -37.20 -6.89 -9.93
N GLN A 230 -36.64 -5.92 -9.24
CA GLN A 230 -37.08 -4.52 -9.28
C GLN A 230 -36.26 -3.66 -10.25
N GLY A 231 -35.25 -4.24 -10.93
CA GLY A 231 -34.38 -3.55 -11.87
C GLY A 231 -34.99 -3.43 -13.26
N THR A 232 -34.54 -2.43 -14.02
CA THR A 232 -34.95 -2.22 -15.43
C THR A 232 -34.53 -3.40 -16.32
N ALA A 233 -33.43 -4.05 -16.01
CA ALA A 233 -32.94 -5.25 -16.68
C ALA A 233 -33.95 -6.41 -16.60
N TYR A 234 -34.62 -6.58 -15.46
CA TYR A 234 -35.65 -7.64 -15.30
C TYR A 234 -36.88 -7.39 -16.20
N ALA A 235 -37.36 -6.14 -16.23
CA ALA A 235 -38.50 -5.75 -17.06
C ALA A 235 -38.20 -5.94 -18.56
N CYS A 236 -36.95 -5.78 -18.96
CA CYS A 236 -36.46 -5.96 -20.34
C CYS A 236 -35.94 -7.38 -20.62
N GLN A 237 -36.22 -8.36 -19.74
CA GLN A 237 -35.92 -9.79 -19.92
C GLN A 237 -34.42 -10.10 -20.09
N LEU A 238 -33.51 -9.31 -19.52
CA LEU A 238 -32.15 -9.75 -19.33
C LEU A 238 -32.08 -10.93 -18.36
N LYS A 239 -31.16 -11.85 -18.60
CA LYS A 239 -31.05 -13.12 -17.85
C LYS A 239 -29.64 -13.32 -17.30
N ALA A 240 -29.53 -14.13 -16.25
CA ALA A 240 -28.26 -14.65 -15.80
C ALA A 240 -27.56 -15.43 -16.95
N GLY A 241 -26.28 -15.20 -17.13
CA GLY A 241 -25.47 -15.75 -18.21
C GLY A 241 -25.40 -14.88 -19.48
N ASP A 242 -26.20 -13.81 -19.60
CA ASP A 242 -26.03 -12.85 -20.69
C ASP A 242 -24.68 -12.15 -20.59
N SER A 243 -23.96 -12.05 -21.69
CA SER A 243 -22.70 -11.30 -21.79
C SER A 243 -22.95 -10.03 -22.60
N ILE A 244 -22.80 -8.86 -21.97
CA ILE A 244 -22.92 -7.58 -22.66
C ILE A 244 -21.61 -7.29 -23.40
N THR A 245 -21.70 -7.10 -24.72
CA THR A 245 -20.55 -6.90 -25.60
C THR A 245 -20.47 -5.48 -26.17
N ALA A 246 -21.61 -4.76 -26.25
CA ALA A 246 -21.62 -3.39 -26.73
C ALA A 246 -22.74 -2.57 -26.05
N VAL A 247 -22.50 -1.24 -25.97
CA VAL A 247 -23.49 -0.25 -25.53
C VAL A 247 -23.65 0.79 -26.65
N ASN A 248 -24.89 1.01 -27.09
CA ASN A 248 -25.22 1.92 -28.20
C ASN A 248 -24.37 1.66 -29.46
N GLY A 249 -24.13 0.39 -29.79
CA GLY A 249 -23.35 -0.04 -30.95
C GLY A 249 -21.83 0.08 -30.79
N LYS A 250 -21.33 0.63 -29.70
CA LYS A 250 -19.90 0.70 -29.39
C LYS A 250 -19.46 -0.57 -28.66
N LEU A 251 -18.54 -1.36 -29.26
CA LEU A 251 -17.97 -2.54 -28.63
C LEU A 251 -17.23 -2.20 -27.34
N MET A 252 -17.48 -2.93 -26.29
CA MET A 252 -16.90 -2.76 -24.96
C MET A 252 -16.55 -4.13 -24.38
N PRO A 253 -15.32 -4.62 -24.61
CA PRO A 253 -14.90 -5.95 -24.15
C PRO A 253 -14.66 -6.02 -22.64
N ASP A 254 -14.54 -4.89 -21.96
CA ASP A 254 -14.28 -4.82 -20.52
C ASP A 254 -15.52 -4.38 -19.74
N ALA A 255 -15.81 -5.05 -18.63
CA ALA A 255 -16.94 -4.74 -17.76
C ALA A 255 -16.90 -3.33 -17.19
N SER A 256 -15.70 -2.78 -16.95
CA SER A 256 -15.56 -1.41 -16.43
C SER A 256 -16.03 -0.36 -17.44
N ASP A 257 -15.76 -0.58 -18.72
CA ASP A 257 -16.22 0.30 -19.80
C ASP A 257 -17.74 0.24 -19.94
N VAL A 258 -18.32 -0.97 -19.89
CA VAL A 258 -19.76 -1.16 -19.91
C VAL A 258 -20.43 -0.45 -18.72
N ILE A 259 -19.89 -0.60 -17.50
CA ILE A 259 -20.40 0.08 -16.30
C ILE A 259 -20.32 1.59 -16.46
N GLY A 260 -19.18 2.09 -16.97
CA GLY A 260 -19.00 3.51 -17.23
C GLY A 260 -20.01 4.08 -18.22
N ALA A 261 -20.24 3.35 -19.33
CA ALA A 261 -21.21 3.73 -20.34
C ALA A 261 -22.66 3.69 -19.79
N ILE A 262 -23.04 2.69 -19.04
CA ILE A 262 -24.36 2.61 -18.39
C ILE A 262 -24.56 3.83 -17.48
N ARG A 263 -23.60 4.13 -16.61
CA ARG A 263 -23.66 5.25 -15.67
C ARG A 263 -23.75 6.61 -16.35
N SER A 264 -23.07 6.79 -17.48
CA SER A 264 -23.10 8.06 -18.23
C SER A 264 -24.45 8.35 -18.89
N HIS A 265 -25.34 7.34 -18.98
CA HIS A 265 -26.70 7.46 -19.53
C HIS A 265 -27.77 7.35 -18.43
N ALA A 266 -27.47 7.78 -17.21
CA ALA A 266 -28.44 7.79 -16.11
C ALA A 266 -29.69 8.61 -16.46
N GLY A 267 -30.87 8.00 -16.36
CA GLY A 267 -32.15 8.59 -16.74
C GLY A 267 -32.51 8.45 -18.23
N ASP A 268 -31.60 7.96 -19.07
CA ASP A 268 -31.82 7.74 -20.51
C ASP A 268 -32.06 6.27 -20.83
N SER A 269 -32.37 5.96 -22.09
CA SER A 269 -32.45 4.60 -22.61
C SER A 269 -31.19 4.26 -23.39
N ILE A 270 -30.70 3.01 -23.23
CA ILE A 270 -29.52 2.48 -23.93
C ILE A 270 -29.86 1.21 -24.69
N ALA A 271 -29.18 0.98 -25.82
CA ALA A 271 -29.23 -0.27 -26.55
C ALA A 271 -28.02 -1.13 -26.15
N LEU A 272 -28.27 -2.32 -25.59
CA LEU A 272 -27.24 -3.29 -25.22
C LEU A 272 -27.17 -4.38 -26.26
N SER A 273 -25.99 -4.63 -26.84
CA SER A 273 -25.74 -5.88 -27.58
C SER A 273 -25.28 -6.91 -26.56
N ILE A 274 -25.95 -8.06 -26.55
CA ILE A 274 -25.66 -9.16 -25.64
C ILE A 274 -25.45 -10.46 -26.42
N VAL A 275 -24.65 -11.35 -25.85
CA VAL A 275 -24.54 -12.73 -26.29
C VAL A 275 -25.25 -13.62 -25.27
N ARG A 276 -26.30 -14.35 -25.73
CA ARG A 276 -27.07 -15.31 -24.93
C ARG A 276 -27.01 -16.67 -25.60
N ALA A 277 -26.44 -17.65 -24.91
CA ALA A 277 -26.27 -19.03 -25.44
C ALA A 277 -25.61 -19.10 -26.84
N GLY A 278 -24.72 -18.14 -27.16
CA GLY A 278 -24.01 -18.06 -28.44
C GLY A 278 -24.73 -17.22 -29.51
N GLU A 279 -25.95 -16.75 -29.26
CA GLU A 279 -26.69 -15.86 -30.17
C GLU A 279 -26.52 -14.38 -29.76
N GLU A 280 -26.33 -13.54 -30.75
CA GLU A 280 -26.29 -12.08 -30.56
C GLU A 280 -27.70 -11.50 -30.55
N LEU A 281 -28.03 -10.74 -29.51
CA LEU A 281 -29.31 -10.07 -29.32
C LEU A 281 -29.09 -8.59 -29.00
N THR A 282 -30.01 -7.73 -29.41
CA THR A 282 -30.01 -6.32 -28.99
C THR A 282 -31.24 -6.06 -28.14
N ILE A 283 -31.03 -5.51 -26.95
CA ILE A 283 -32.06 -5.17 -25.98
C ILE A 283 -31.95 -3.69 -25.64
N THR A 284 -33.03 -2.95 -25.80
CA THR A 284 -33.10 -1.57 -25.36
C THR A 284 -33.76 -1.49 -24.01
N LEU A 285 -33.16 -0.80 -23.05
CA LEU A 285 -33.69 -0.64 -21.71
C LEU A 285 -33.38 0.74 -21.12
N PRO A 286 -34.24 1.24 -20.23
CA PRO A 286 -33.99 2.48 -19.51
C PRO A 286 -32.95 2.23 -18.41
N VAL A 287 -32.04 3.21 -18.21
CA VAL A 287 -31.12 3.26 -17.05
C VAL A 287 -31.80 4.09 -15.97
N ASP A 288 -31.75 3.64 -14.73
CA ASP A 288 -32.35 4.42 -13.63
C ASP A 288 -31.55 5.74 -13.39
N THR A 289 -32.13 6.62 -12.57
CA THR A 289 -31.48 7.93 -12.24
C THR A 289 -30.19 7.78 -11.43
N GLY A 290 -29.93 6.59 -10.87
CA GLY A 290 -28.69 6.24 -10.19
C GLY A 290 -27.63 5.67 -11.13
N GLY A 291 -27.92 5.51 -12.43
CA GLY A 291 -27.00 4.92 -13.39
C GLY A 291 -26.88 3.40 -13.26
N LEU A 292 -27.96 2.74 -12.84
CA LEU A 292 -28.01 1.29 -12.62
C LEU A 292 -29.08 0.66 -13.50
N ILE A 293 -28.90 -0.62 -13.83
CA ILE A 293 -29.88 -1.43 -14.57
C ILE A 293 -30.42 -2.61 -13.75
N GLY A 294 -29.89 -2.81 -12.53
CA GLY A 294 -30.34 -3.84 -11.61
C GLY A 294 -29.82 -5.25 -11.94
N VAL A 295 -28.53 -5.37 -12.25
CA VAL A 295 -27.84 -6.66 -12.45
C VAL A 295 -26.64 -6.76 -11.50
N SER A 296 -26.28 -7.99 -11.11
CA SER A 296 -24.98 -8.29 -10.52
C SER A 296 -24.06 -8.93 -11.56
N LEU A 297 -22.76 -8.63 -11.42
CA LEU A 297 -21.72 -9.21 -12.28
C LEU A 297 -21.28 -10.56 -11.75
N ARG A 298 -20.97 -11.45 -12.67
CA ARG A 298 -20.34 -12.73 -12.34
C ARG A 298 -18.96 -12.48 -11.73
N PRO A 299 -18.65 -13.08 -10.57
CA PRO A 299 -17.36 -12.89 -9.92
C PRO A 299 -16.20 -13.49 -10.75
N LEU A 300 -14.98 -12.97 -10.53
CA LEU A 300 -13.81 -13.29 -11.34
C LEU A 300 -13.46 -14.79 -11.34
N ASP A 301 -13.63 -15.45 -10.19
CA ASP A 301 -13.40 -16.88 -9.99
C ASP A 301 -14.44 -17.79 -10.68
N ALA A 302 -15.59 -17.24 -11.08
CA ALA A 302 -16.58 -17.92 -11.90
C ALA A 302 -16.35 -17.69 -13.43
N ILE A 303 -15.51 -16.70 -13.79
CA ILE A 303 -15.14 -16.42 -15.19
C ILE A 303 -13.83 -17.11 -15.52
N TYR A 304 -12.83 -17.02 -14.66
CA TYR A 304 -11.50 -17.61 -14.85
C TYR A 304 -11.20 -18.67 -13.81
N THR A 305 -10.44 -19.69 -14.19
CA THR A 305 -9.97 -20.70 -13.25
C THR A 305 -8.89 -20.14 -12.34
N ILE A 306 -9.25 -19.93 -11.07
CA ILE A 306 -8.36 -19.43 -10.03
C ILE A 306 -8.01 -20.58 -9.09
N ASP A 307 -6.72 -20.80 -8.88
CA ASP A 307 -6.25 -21.80 -7.91
C ASP A 307 -6.27 -21.19 -6.51
N HIS A 308 -7.06 -21.80 -5.62
CA HIS A 308 -7.08 -21.44 -4.20
C HIS A 308 -6.10 -22.33 -3.43
N ILE A 309 -5.00 -21.73 -2.98
CA ILE A 309 -3.93 -22.46 -2.28
C ILE A 309 -4.12 -22.24 -0.78
N ARG A 310 -4.27 -23.33 -0.04
CA ARG A 310 -4.23 -23.35 1.43
C ARG A 310 -2.87 -23.82 1.91
N TYR A 311 -2.41 -23.24 2.99
CA TYR A 311 -1.08 -23.47 3.53
C TYR A 311 -1.15 -24.07 4.93
N SER A 312 -0.26 -25.00 5.25
CA SER A 312 0.04 -25.37 6.62
C SER A 312 0.73 -24.23 7.36
N LEU A 313 0.81 -24.28 8.68
CA LEU A 313 1.44 -23.23 9.48
C LEU A 313 2.87 -22.90 9.01
N PHE A 314 3.68 -23.93 8.76
CA PHE A 314 5.07 -23.72 8.35
C PHE A 314 5.18 -23.13 6.94
N GLU A 315 4.39 -23.63 5.99
CA GLU A 315 4.33 -23.09 4.63
C GLU A 315 3.82 -21.65 4.62
N ALA A 316 2.83 -21.32 5.46
CA ALA A 316 2.31 -19.96 5.58
C ALA A 316 3.37 -18.97 6.10
N ILE A 317 4.22 -19.39 7.04
CA ILE A 317 5.34 -18.56 7.52
C ILE A 317 6.32 -18.30 6.38
N LEU A 318 6.71 -19.34 5.63
CA LEU A 318 7.64 -19.17 4.51
C LEU A 318 7.05 -18.31 3.39
N ALA A 319 5.78 -18.53 3.04
CA ALA A 319 5.07 -17.74 2.02
C ALA A 319 4.91 -16.27 2.45
N GLY A 320 4.57 -16.01 3.72
CA GLY A 320 4.45 -14.68 4.27
C GLY A 320 5.78 -13.94 4.30
N ILE A 321 6.88 -14.62 4.67
CA ILE A 321 8.24 -14.06 4.60
C ILE A 321 8.59 -13.73 3.15
N ALA A 322 8.34 -14.64 2.22
CA ALA A 322 8.62 -14.39 0.79
C ALA A 322 7.83 -13.19 0.26
N GLN A 323 6.55 -13.07 0.61
CA GLN A 323 5.70 -11.93 0.24
C GLN A 323 6.20 -10.62 0.85
N GLY A 324 6.51 -10.60 2.15
CA GLY A 324 7.03 -9.42 2.84
C GLY A 324 8.37 -8.95 2.28
N MET A 325 9.30 -9.88 2.02
CA MET A 325 10.57 -9.58 1.37
C MET A 325 10.40 -9.07 -0.07
N GLY A 326 9.46 -9.65 -0.81
CA GLY A 326 9.10 -9.19 -2.16
C GLY A 326 8.56 -7.75 -2.13
N THR A 327 7.64 -7.46 -1.23
CA THR A 327 7.07 -6.11 -1.03
C THR A 327 8.15 -5.10 -0.64
N MET A 328 9.03 -5.47 0.29
CA MET A 328 10.15 -4.60 0.70
C MET A 328 11.10 -4.30 -0.47
N ARG A 329 11.52 -5.32 -1.22
CA ARG A 329 12.39 -5.13 -2.41
C ARG A 329 11.74 -4.21 -3.44
N SER A 330 10.45 -4.42 -3.69
CA SER A 330 9.66 -3.59 -4.60
C SER A 330 9.63 -2.14 -4.13
N TYR A 331 9.32 -1.91 -2.86
CA TYR A 331 9.25 -0.56 -2.29
C TYR A 331 10.61 0.16 -2.33
N VAL A 332 11.69 -0.50 -1.93
CA VAL A 332 13.06 0.06 -2.01
C VAL A 332 13.44 0.38 -3.46
N SER A 333 13.11 -0.52 -4.41
CA SER A 333 13.36 -0.27 -5.84
C SER A 333 12.59 0.94 -6.39
N ASP A 334 11.41 1.25 -5.82
CA ASP A 334 10.59 2.39 -6.25
C ASP A 334 11.05 3.71 -5.67
N MET A 335 11.76 3.71 -4.56
CA MET A 335 12.23 4.95 -3.94
C MET A 335 13.05 5.83 -4.89
N LYS A 336 13.77 5.22 -5.84
CA LYS A 336 14.48 5.98 -6.89
C LYS A 336 13.57 6.90 -7.72
N TYR A 337 12.29 6.54 -7.86
CA TYR A 337 11.34 7.35 -8.62
C TYR A 337 10.79 8.54 -7.84
N VAL A 338 10.77 8.47 -6.50
CA VAL A 338 10.35 9.58 -5.63
C VAL A 338 11.19 10.83 -5.88
N PHE A 339 12.47 10.66 -6.22
CA PHE A 339 13.40 11.77 -6.51
C PHE A 339 13.33 12.25 -7.96
N THR A 340 12.38 11.74 -8.77
CA THR A 340 12.13 12.25 -10.12
C THR A 340 10.99 13.27 -10.09
N LYS A 341 10.94 14.17 -11.09
CA LYS A 341 9.88 15.19 -11.19
C LYS A 341 8.49 14.54 -11.28
N GLU A 342 8.39 13.45 -12.02
CA GLU A 342 7.16 12.70 -12.24
C GLU A 342 6.71 11.98 -10.94
N GLY A 343 7.65 11.38 -10.22
CA GLY A 343 7.36 10.67 -8.97
C GLY A 343 7.05 11.62 -7.81
N ALA A 344 7.71 12.77 -7.73
CA ALA A 344 7.42 13.78 -6.71
C ALA A 344 5.95 14.24 -6.78
N GLY A 345 5.40 14.40 -7.99
CA GLY A 345 3.98 14.71 -8.18
C GLY A 345 3.02 13.61 -7.74
N GLN A 346 3.50 12.38 -7.50
CA GLN A 346 2.69 11.26 -7.02
C GLN A 346 2.73 11.09 -5.49
N ILE A 347 3.56 11.86 -4.79
CA ILE A 347 3.59 11.83 -3.32
C ILE A 347 2.23 12.28 -2.80
N GLY A 348 1.56 11.39 -2.07
CA GLY A 348 0.29 11.65 -1.41
C GLY A 348 0.44 11.78 0.10
N GLY A 349 -0.50 12.48 0.72
CA GLY A 349 -0.62 12.64 2.16
C GLY A 349 -1.59 11.63 2.79
N PHE A 350 -2.20 12.04 3.89
CA PHE A 350 -3.15 11.20 4.64
C PHE A 350 -4.40 10.82 3.83
N GLY A 351 -4.86 11.68 2.92
CA GLY A 351 -5.98 11.39 2.03
C GLY A 351 -5.65 10.24 1.07
N THR A 352 -4.48 10.28 0.44
CA THR A 352 -3.99 9.20 -0.42
C THR A 352 -3.82 7.90 0.37
N LEU A 353 -3.21 7.92 1.56
CA LEU A 353 -3.06 6.74 2.42
C LEU A 353 -4.41 6.16 2.83
N GLY A 354 -5.37 7.02 3.20
CA GLY A 354 -6.74 6.60 3.52
C GLY A 354 -7.47 5.99 2.31
N SER A 355 -7.16 6.44 1.10
CA SER A 355 -7.77 5.90 -0.12
C SER A 355 -7.37 4.45 -0.41
N LEU A 356 -6.22 3.98 0.10
CA LEU A 356 -5.75 2.60 -0.04
C LEU A 356 -6.65 1.60 0.71
N PHE A 357 -7.34 2.04 1.75
CA PHE A 357 -8.23 1.18 2.51
C PHE A 357 -9.58 0.98 1.79
N PRO A 358 -10.21 -0.21 1.94
CA PRO A 358 -11.48 -0.52 1.28
C PRO A 358 -12.64 0.35 1.81
N ALA A 359 -13.62 0.59 0.93
CA ALA A 359 -14.83 1.36 1.25
C ALA A 359 -15.75 0.63 2.24
N SER A 360 -15.68 -0.69 2.33
CA SER A 360 -16.34 -1.55 3.29
C SER A 360 -15.32 -2.30 4.11
N TRP A 361 -15.71 -2.76 5.31
CA TRP A 361 -14.77 -3.49 6.17
C TRP A 361 -14.42 -4.84 5.58
N ASN A 362 -13.12 -5.05 5.30
CA ASN A 362 -12.56 -6.27 4.74
C ASN A 362 -11.26 -6.62 5.48
N TRP A 363 -11.29 -7.65 6.30
CA TRP A 363 -10.16 -8.03 7.15
C TRP A 363 -8.88 -8.39 6.38
N PRO A 364 -8.91 -9.25 5.34
CA PRO A 364 -7.73 -9.53 4.53
C PRO A 364 -7.09 -8.27 3.97
N GLN A 365 -7.90 -7.37 3.42
CA GLN A 365 -7.42 -6.12 2.82
C GLN A 365 -6.90 -5.13 3.87
N PHE A 366 -7.57 -5.02 5.02
CA PHE A 366 -7.11 -4.22 6.15
C PHE A 366 -5.71 -4.65 6.61
N TRP A 367 -5.52 -5.96 6.85
CA TRP A 367 -4.24 -6.49 7.28
C TRP A 367 -3.17 -6.37 6.19
N ALA A 368 -3.51 -6.59 4.91
CA ALA A 368 -2.58 -6.41 3.81
C ALA A 368 -2.08 -4.95 3.70
N MET A 369 -2.98 -3.96 3.85
CA MET A 369 -2.61 -2.55 3.87
C MET A 369 -1.78 -2.21 5.12
N THR A 370 -2.13 -2.73 6.28
CA THR A 370 -1.35 -2.55 7.52
C THR A 370 0.06 -3.12 7.37
N ALA A 371 0.24 -4.30 6.77
CA ALA A 371 1.54 -4.89 6.50
C ALA A 371 2.37 -4.06 5.50
N LEU A 372 1.72 -3.56 4.43
CA LEU A 372 2.36 -2.66 3.47
C LEU A 372 2.86 -1.39 4.15
N LEU A 373 2.00 -0.72 4.93
CA LEU A 373 2.36 0.50 5.67
C LEU A 373 3.47 0.22 6.70
N SER A 374 3.49 -0.98 7.32
CA SER A 374 4.55 -1.39 8.22
C SER A 374 5.91 -1.47 7.54
N ILE A 375 5.97 -2.04 6.33
CA ILE A 375 7.19 -2.07 5.51
C ILE A 375 7.59 -0.65 5.09
N MET A 376 6.62 0.17 4.66
CA MET A 376 6.88 1.56 4.27
C MET A 376 7.49 2.34 5.44
N LEU A 377 6.92 2.22 6.63
CA LEU A 377 7.42 2.89 7.83
C LEU A 377 8.82 2.39 8.22
N ALA A 378 9.06 1.07 8.15
CA ALA A 378 10.38 0.49 8.41
C ALA A 378 11.44 1.01 7.42
N VAL A 379 11.13 1.06 6.13
CA VAL A 379 12.07 1.54 5.10
C VAL A 379 12.28 3.05 5.20
N MET A 380 11.23 3.84 5.45
CA MET A 380 11.36 5.29 5.60
C MET A 380 12.18 5.65 6.83
N ASN A 381 11.98 4.96 7.95
CA ASN A 381 12.71 5.21 9.19
C ASN A 381 14.18 4.75 9.15
N ILE A 382 14.60 3.90 8.22
CA ILE A 382 16.02 3.56 8.05
C ILE A 382 16.78 4.55 7.16
N LEU A 383 16.05 5.42 6.42
CA LEU A 383 16.71 6.43 5.60
C LEU A 383 17.52 7.40 6.45
N PRO A 384 18.71 7.85 5.99
CA PRO A 384 19.57 8.74 6.75
C PRO A 384 19.04 10.18 6.79
N ILE A 385 17.79 10.34 7.18
CA ILE A 385 17.13 11.64 7.33
C ILE A 385 17.13 11.99 8.81
N PRO A 386 17.78 13.10 9.22
CA PRO A 386 17.67 13.57 10.59
C PRO A 386 16.19 13.79 10.95
N ALA A 387 15.85 13.64 12.24
CA ALA A 387 14.49 13.53 12.77
C ALA A 387 13.75 12.21 12.54
N LEU A 388 14.31 11.28 11.77
CA LEU A 388 13.92 9.87 11.75
C LEU A 388 15.00 9.02 12.45
N ASP A 389 14.67 7.79 12.83
CA ASP A 389 15.64 6.86 13.45
C ASP A 389 16.90 6.69 12.61
N GLY A 390 16.75 6.66 11.28
CA GLY A 390 17.84 6.54 10.32
C GLY A 390 18.88 7.64 10.41
N GLY A 391 18.49 8.84 10.82
CA GLY A 391 19.43 9.92 11.13
C GLY A 391 20.33 9.58 12.33
N HIS A 392 19.73 9.09 13.41
CA HIS A 392 20.49 8.60 14.57
C HIS A 392 21.34 7.38 14.24
N ILE A 393 20.81 6.43 13.47
CA ILE A 393 21.54 5.26 12.98
C ILE A 393 22.77 5.69 12.19
N LEU A 394 22.66 6.66 11.26
CA LEU A 394 23.79 7.18 10.49
C LEU A 394 24.89 7.76 11.41
N PHE A 395 24.52 8.60 12.36
CA PHE A 395 25.51 9.20 13.29
C PHE A 395 26.18 8.13 14.16
N LEU A 396 25.43 7.13 14.60
CA LEU A 396 25.99 6.01 15.38
C LEU A 396 26.91 5.13 14.54
N LEU A 397 26.62 4.91 13.26
CA LEU A 397 27.51 4.20 12.34
C LEU A 397 28.82 4.99 12.12
N ILE A 398 28.72 6.32 11.95
CA ILE A 398 29.90 7.19 11.86
C ILE A 398 30.74 7.07 13.15
N GLU A 399 30.11 7.10 14.33
CA GLU A 399 30.79 6.95 15.60
C GLU A 399 31.51 5.59 15.73
N ILE A 400 30.86 4.50 15.31
CA ILE A 400 31.44 3.15 15.34
C ILE A 400 32.68 3.06 14.42
N ILE A 401 32.59 3.62 13.20
CA ILE A 401 33.65 3.57 12.21
C ILE A 401 34.82 4.49 12.61
N THR A 402 34.53 5.72 13.01
CA THR A 402 35.56 6.72 13.31
C THR A 402 36.08 6.64 14.75
N ARG A 403 35.38 5.90 15.63
CA ARG A 403 35.65 5.83 17.07
C ARG A 403 35.63 7.20 17.77
N ARG A 404 34.95 8.20 17.15
CA ARG A 404 34.80 9.56 17.70
C ARG A 404 33.33 9.87 17.86
N LYS A 405 32.93 10.38 19.04
CA LYS A 405 31.54 10.82 19.28
C LYS A 405 31.24 12.05 18.44
N VAL A 406 30.07 12.04 17.81
CA VAL A 406 29.53 13.22 17.12
C VAL A 406 29.17 14.27 18.16
N GLY A 407 29.53 15.51 17.93
CA GLY A 407 29.23 16.61 18.84
C GLY A 407 27.73 16.84 18.98
N GLN A 408 27.28 17.13 20.20
CA GLN A 408 25.85 17.31 20.51
C GLN A 408 25.21 18.45 19.71
N GLU A 409 25.94 19.55 19.49
CA GLU A 409 25.47 20.66 18.67
C GLU A 409 25.16 20.25 17.22
N VAL A 410 25.99 19.34 16.66
CA VAL A 410 25.74 18.80 15.30
C VAL A 410 24.47 18.00 15.27
N LEU A 411 24.26 17.14 16.28
CA LEU A 411 23.03 16.34 16.40
C LEU A 411 21.77 17.22 16.51
N ILE A 412 21.80 18.25 17.37
CA ILE A 412 20.68 19.18 17.55
C ILE A 412 20.38 19.93 16.26
N ARG A 413 21.42 20.49 15.60
CA ARG A 413 21.24 21.20 14.31
C ARG A 413 20.69 20.29 13.23
N ALA A 414 21.24 19.07 13.13
CA ALA A 414 20.74 18.08 12.18
C ALA A 414 19.27 17.72 12.44
N GLN A 415 18.91 17.51 13.72
CA GLN A 415 17.53 17.22 14.12
C GLN A 415 16.55 18.35 13.72
N LEU A 416 16.92 19.60 13.98
CA LEU A 416 16.12 20.77 13.59
C LEU A 416 15.92 20.88 12.08
N ILE A 417 17.00 20.67 11.31
CA ILE A 417 16.92 20.67 9.82
C ILE A 417 16.03 19.53 9.33
N GLY A 418 16.22 18.31 9.87
CA GLY A 418 15.41 17.15 9.49
C GLY A 418 13.94 17.36 9.80
N MET A 419 13.61 17.91 10.97
CA MET A 419 12.23 18.22 11.36
C MET A 419 11.60 19.26 10.42
N ALA A 420 12.34 20.30 10.03
CA ALA A 420 11.86 21.29 9.06
C ALA A 420 11.58 20.65 7.71
N ILE A 421 12.47 19.76 7.22
CA ILE A 421 12.28 19.01 5.97
C ILE A 421 11.02 18.13 6.06
N LEU A 422 10.82 17.39 7.16
CA LEU A 422 9.65 16.54 7.35
C LEU A 422 8.35 17.34 7.37
N ILE A 423 8.31 18.47 8.07
CA ILE A 423 7.13 19.35 8.09
C ILE A 423 6.81 19.84 6.68
N LEU A 424 7.81 20.30 5.92
CA LEU A 424 7.63 20.74 4.53
C LEU A 424 7.12 19.60 3.63
N LEU A 425 7.65 18.39 3.81
CA LEU A 425 7.22 17.22 3.04
C LEU A 425 5.76 16.84 3.37
N VAL A 426 5.37 16.87 4.65
CA VAL A 426 3.97 16.61 5.06
C VAL A 426 3.03 17.67 4.51
N LEU A 427 3.40 18.96 4.56
CA LEU A 427 2.63 20.05 3.98
C LEU A 427 2.50 19.88 2.46
N TYR A 428 3.57 19.52 1.76
CA TYR A 428 3.57 19.28 0.33
C TYR A 428 2.66 18.10 -0.04
N ALA A 429 2.79 16.96 0.66
CA ALA A 429 2.00 15.75 0.40
C ALA A 429 0.50 15.98 0.61
N ASN A 430 0.11 16.62 1.72
CA ASN A 430 -1.30 16.95 1.97
C ASN A 430 -1.82 18.06 1.05
N GLY A 431 -0.97 19.01 0.64
CA GLY A 431 -1.29 20.00 -0.38
C GLY A 431 -1.59 19.35 -1.73
N ASN A 432 -0.82 18.33 -2.14
CA ASN A 432 -1.10 17.56 -3.34
C ASN A 432 -2.44 16.82 -3.26
N ASP A 433 -2.76 16.22 -2.10
CA ASP A 433 -4.05 15.55 -1.91
C ASP A 433 -5.21 16.54 -2.06
N LEU A 434 -5.08 17.73 -1.48
CA LEU A 434 -6.09 18.78 -1.60
C LEU A 434 -6.28 19.22 -3.05
N LEU A 435 -5.18 19.47 -3.78
CA LEU A 435 -5.23 19.85 -5.19
C LEU A 435 -5.87 18.77 -6.07
N ARG A 436 -5.66 17.48 -5.76
CA ARG A 436 -6.30 16.36 -6.47
C ARG A 436 -7.80 16.26 -6.17
N ALA A 437 -8.24 16.62 -4.97
CA ALA A 437 -9.64 16.60 -4.58
C ALA A 437 -10.47 17.70 -5.28
N PHE A 438 -9.82 18.77 -5.76
CA PHE A 438 -10.46 19.87 -6.50
C PHE A 438 -10.33 19.76 -8.03
N ARG A 439 -9.64 18.76 -8.55
CA ARG A 439 -9.56 18.40 -9.96
C ARG A 439 -10.54 17.29 -10.31
#